data_a6390734a6fb23bc9896f8d8ecfdf5dd
#
_entry.id   a6390734a6fb23bc9896f8d8ecfdf5dd
#
_cell.length_a   1.000
_cell.length_b   1.000
_cell.length_c   1.000
_cell.angle_alpha   90.00
_cell.angle_beta   90.00
_cell.angle_gamma   90.00
#
_symmetry.space_group_name_H-M   'P 1'
#
loop_
_entity.id
_entity.type
_entity.pdbx_description
1 polymer ?
#
loop_
_entity_poly.entity_id
_entity_poly.type
_entity_poly.pdbx_seq_one_letter_code
_entity_poly.pdbx_strand_id
1 'polypeptide(L)'
;AHDGTEVPGEFRELVTSAGVEPVSTVTGSRKQPSPRFFVGEGKLEEIRDAVAANEADVVLFNHALSPRQERNIEHELKCRVLDRTGVILDIFAQRARTHEGKLQVELAQLEHMSTRLVRGWTHLERQKGGIGLRGPGETQLETDRRLLRERIKSIHKRLEKVRRQRNQGRRARQRADIPTVSLVGYTN
;
A
#
# COMPACT_ATOMS: atom_id res chain seq x y z
N ALA A 1 -24.10 -1.76 3.43
CA ALA A 1 -24.43 -2.72 2.39
C ALA A 1 -23.31 -2.66 1.34
N HIS A 2 -22.38 -3.62 1.34
CA HIS A 2 -21.45 -3.79 0.22
C HIS A 2 -22.21 -4.57 -0.85
N ASP A 3 -22.51 -3.90 -1.92
CA ASP A 3 -23.09 -4.50 -3.11
C ASP A 3 -22.00 -5.33 -3.79
N GLY A 4 -22.21 -6.66 -3.84
CA GLY A 4 -21.22 -7.67 -4.21
C GLY A 4 -20.96 -7.80 -5.72
N THR A 5 -20.87 -6.69 -6.44
CA THR A 5 -20.55 -6.64 -7.87
C THR A 5 -19.25 -5.89 -8.14
N GLU A 6 -18.18 -6.19 -7.40
CA GLU A 6 -16.86 -5.77 -7.86
C GLU A 6 -16.49 -6.58 -9.10
N VAL A 7 -16.46 -5.91 -10.24
CA VAL A 7 -16.15 -6.52 -11.53
C VAL A 7 -14.69 -6.97 -11.52
N PRO A 8 -14.38 -8.27 -11.66
CA PRO A 8 -13.00 -8.76 -11.68
C PRO A 8 -12.12 -8.09 -12.75
N GLY A 9 -12.74 -7.55 -13.81
CA GLY A 9 -12.07 -6.83 -14.87
C GLY A 9 -11.37 -5.55 -14.43
N GLU A 10 -12.01 -4.71 -13.59
CA GLU A 10 -11.43 -3.46 -13.11
C GLU A 10 -10.13 -3.69 -12.32
N PHE A 11 -10.15 -4.66 -11.43
CA PHE A 11 -8.95 -4.98 -10.64
C PHE A 11 -7.82 -5.55 -11.50
N ARG A 12 -8.14 -6.35 -12.51
CA ARG A 12 -7.15 -6.84 -13.47
C ARG A 12 -6.49 -5.69 -14.24
N GLU A 13 -7.25 -4.69 -14.64
CA GLU A 13 -6.71 -3.48 -15.28
C GLU A 13 -5.80 -2.69 -14.33
N LEU A 14 -6.16 -2.57 -13.04
CA LEU A 14 -5.31 -1.95 -12.03
C LEU A 14 -3.98 -2.70 -11.87
N VAL A 15 -4.03 -4.02 -11.78
CA VAL A 15 -2.84 -4.89 -11.67
C VAL A 15 -1.92 -4.71 -12.88
N THR A 16 -2.47 -4.75 -14.08
CA THR A 16 -1.72 -4.50 -15.32
C THR A 16 -1.14 -3.09 -15.34
N SER A 17 -1.89 -2.08 -14.87
CA SER A 17 -1.41 -0.70 -14.74
C SER A 17 -0.26 -0.54 -13.74
N ALA A 18 -0.14 -1.43 -12.76
CA ALA A 18 0.98 -1.50 -11.83
C ALA A 18 2.22 -2.19 -12.45
N GLY A 19 2.12 -2.69 -13.68
CA GLY A 19 3.21 -3.39 -14.36
C GLY A 19 3.33 -4.87 -13.94
N VAL A 20 2.28 -5.44 -13.36
CA VAL A 20 2.23 -6.85 -12.95
C VAL A 20 1.41 -7.64 -13.97
N GLU A 21 1.90 -8.80 -14.37
CA GLU A 21 1.20 -9.73 -15.25
C GLU A 21 0.38 -10.74 -14.43
N PRO A 22 -0.97 -10.70 -14.52
CA PRO A 22 -1.80 -11.66 -13.79
C PRO A 22 -1.79 -13.03 -14.49
N VAL A 23 -1.12 -14.01 -13.89
CA VAL A 23 -0.98 -15.38 -14.41
C VAL A 23 -2.18 -16.26 -14.09
N SER A 24 -2.90 -15.98 -13.01
CA SER A 24 -4.10 -16.71 -12.59
C SER A 24 -5.07 -15.80 -11.86
N THR A 25 -6.36 -16.16 -11.88
CA THR A 25 -7.41 -15.42 -11.15
C THR A 25 -8.30 -16.41 -10.42
N VAL A 26 -8.32 -16.29 -9.09
CA VAL A 26 -9.19 -17.10 -8.22
C VAL A 26 -10.33 -16.22 -7.73
N THR A 27 -11.56 -16.62 -8.01
CA THR A 27 -12.76 -15.90 -7.58
C THR A 27 -13.49 -16.68 -6.48
N GLY A 28 -14.18 -15.96 -5.60
CA GLY A 28 -14.96 -16.57 -4.55
C GLY A 28 -16.04 -15.64 -4.05
N SER A 29 -17.14 -16.20 -3.55
CA SER A 29 -18.22 -15.45 -2.93
C SER A 29 -18.37 -15.90 -1.48
N ARG A 30 -18.50 -14.97 -0.55
CA ARG A 30 -18.76 -15.26 0.84
C ARG A 30 -19.60 -14.14 1.49
N LYS A 31 -20.56 -14.53 2.32
CA LYS A 31 -21.42 -13.55 3.04
C LYS A 31 -20.64 -12.66 4.03
N GLN A 32 -19.61 -13.23 4.67
CA GLN A 32 -18.76 -12.49 5.60
C GLN A 32 -17.29 -12.91 5.45
N PRO A 33 -16.33 -11.97 5.39
CA PRO A 33 -14.91 -12.28 5.35
C PRO A 33 -14.47 -13.06 6.60
N SER A 34 -13.51 -13.98 6.44
CA SER A 34 -12.89 -14.67 7.56
C SER A 34 -12.04 -13.69 8.38
N PRO A 35 -12.15 -13.65 9.70
CA PRO A 35 -11.29 -12.81 10.53
C PRO A 35 -9.80 -13.19 10.44
N ARG A 36 -9.49 -14.45 10.10
CA ARG A 36 -8.12 -14.97 10.04
C ARG A 36 -7.47 -14.78 8.68
N PHE A 37 -8.18 -15.11 7.59
CA PHE A 37 -7.60 -15.18 6.25
C PHE A 37 -8.37 -14.37 5.19
N PHE A 38 -9.40 -13.61 5.58
CA PHE A 38 -10.34 -12.96 4.66
C PHE A 38 -11.18 -13.96 3.85
N VAL A 39 -10.54 -14.96 3.22
CA VAL A 39 -11.18 -16.09 2.52
C VAL A 39 -11.39 -17.29 3.44
N GLY A 40 -12.13 -18.29 2.97
CA GLY A 40 -12.26 -19.58 3.67
C GLY A 40 -11.00 -20.45 3.47
N GLU A 41 -10.83 -21.48 4.31
CA GLU A 41 -9.67 -22.37 4.26
C GLU A 41 -9.54 -23.10 2.89
N GLY A 42 -10.62 -23.68 2.38
CA GLY A 42 -10.61 -24.31 1.06
C GLY A 42 -10.27 -23.36 -0.09
N LYS A 43 -10.68 -22.08 0.01
CA LYS A 43 -10.28 -21.06 -0.99
C LYS A 43 -8.81 -20.69 -0.83
N LEU A 44 -8.28 -20.70 0.39
CA LEU A 44 -6.85 -20.47 0.63
C LEU A 44 -5.99 -21.60 0.05
N GLU A 45 -6.46 -22.85 0.14
CA GLU A 45 -5.82 -24.01 -0.51
C GLU A 45 -5.80 -23.86 -2.03
N GLU A 46 -6.93 -23.49 -2.63
CA GLU A 46 -7.01 -23.22 -4.08
C GLU A 46 -6.03 -22.13 -4.53
N ILE A 47 -5.91 -21.04 -3.73
CA ILE A 47 -4.92 -19.99 -3.99
C ILE A 47 -3.49 -20.53 -3.88
N ARG A 48 -3.19 -21.35 -2.87
CA ARG A 48 -1.87 -21.97 -2.68
C ARG A 48 -1.50 -22.86 -3.87
N ASP A 49 -2.44 -23.66 -4.32
CA ASP A 49 -2.23 -24.53 -5.48
C ASP A 49 -1.99 -23.72 -6.76
N ALA A 50 -2.74 -22.63 -6.95
CA ALA A 50 -2.54 -21.71 -8.06
C ALA A 50 -1.18 -21.01 -8.00
N VAL A 51 -0.72 -20.59 -6.81
CA VAL A 51 0.63 -20.02 -6.60
C VAL A 51 1.71 -21.01 -6.99
N ALA A 52 1.60 -22.27 -6.53
CA ALA A 52 2.57 -23.31 -6.83
C ALA A 52 2.59 -23.69 -8.31
N ALA A 53 1.41 -23.84 -8.94
CA ALA A 53 1.29 -24.22 -10.34
C ALA A 53 1.81 -23.17 -11.33
N ASN A 54 1.75 -21.88 -10.96
CA ASN A 54 2.17 -20.77 -11.82
C ASN A 54 3.48 -20.10 -11.35
N GLU A 55 4.13 -20.65 -10.33
CA GLU A 55 5.34 -20.05 -9.72
C GLU A 55 5.17 -18.55 -9.41
N ALA A 56 4.00 -18.19 -8.87
CA ALA A 56 3.64 -16.79 -8.69
C ALA A 56 4.44 -16.14 -7.56
N ASP A 57 5.04 -14.97 -7.82
CA ASP A 57 5.83 -14.21 -6.85
C ASP A 57 4.98 -13.45 -5.82
N VAL A 58 3.73 -13.12 -6.20
CA VAL A 58 2.84 -12.29 -5.39
C VAL A 58 1.39 -12.67 -5.56
N VAL A 59 0.62 -12.60 -4.50
CA VAL A 59 -0.84 -12.72 -4.51
C VAL A 59 -1.48 -11.37 -4.23
N LEU A 60 -2.39 -10.95 -5.10
CA LEU A 60 -3.06 -9.67 -5.02
C LEU A 60 -4.53 -9.86 -4.66
N PHE A 61 -4.98 -9.17 -3.62
CA PHE A 61 -6.37 -9.19 -3.19
C PHE A 61 -7.12 -7.94 -3.64
N ASN A 62 -8.28 -8.12 -4.27
CA ASN A 62 -9.16 -7.00 -4.69
C ASN A 62 -9.92 -6.32 -3.52
N HIS A 63 -9.50 -6.52 -2.30
CA HIS A 63 -10.10 -5.95 -1.11
C HIS A 63 -9.02 -5.44 -0.17
N ALA A 64 -9.37 -4.51 0.71
CA ALA A 64 -8.48 -4.12 1.79
C ALA A 64 -8.37 -5.26 2.81
N LEU A 65 -7.15 -5.66 3.13
CA LEU A 65 -6.85 -6.65 4.15
C LEU A 65 -6.45 -5.96 5.47
N SER A 66 -6.88 -6.53 6.57
CA SER A 66 -6.28 -6.14 7.84
C SER A 66 -4.83 -6.62 7.92
N PRO A 67 -3.95 -5.94 8.66
CA PRO A 67 -2.54 -6.35 8.81
C PRO A 67 -2.38 -7.79 9.34
N ARG A 68 -3.35 -8.25 10.13
CA ARG A 68 -3.38 -9.62 10.64
C ARG A 68 -3.71 -10.63 9.56
N GLN A 69 -4.70 -10.33 8.71
CA GLN A 69 -5.10 -11.20 7.59
C GLN A 69 -3.95 -11.34 6.59
N GLU A 70 -3.38 -10.21 6.16
CA GLU A 70 -2.26 -10.18 5.21
C GLU A 70 -1.11 -11.06 5.70
N ARG A 71 -0.64 -10.86 6.95
CA ARG A 71 0.41 -11.67 7.54
C ARG A 71 0.06 -13.16 7.63
N ASN A 72 -1.17 -13.50 8.02
CA ASN A 72 -1.59 -14.90 8.13
C ASN A 72 -1.61 -15.57 6.75
N ILE A 73 -2.09 -14.87 5.72
CA ILE A 73 -2.11 -15.36 4.34
C ILE A 73 -0.68 -15.55 3.82
N GLU A 74 0.21 -14.56 4.00
CA GLU A 74 1.63 -14.67 3.62
C GLU A 74 2.31 -15.86 4.28
N HIS A 75 2.03 -16.10 5.55
CA HIS A 75 2.58 -17.24 6.29
C HIS A 75 2.14 -18.58 5.69
N GLU A 76 0.87 -18.70 5.28
CA GLU A 76 0.32 -19.93 4.70
C GLU A 76 0.76 -20.13 3.24
N LEU A 77 0.76 -19.07 2.44
CA LEU A 77 1.10 -19.14 1.03
C LEU A 77 2.62 -19.15 0.76
N LYS A 78 3.43 -18.72 1.74
CA LYS A 78 4.89 -18.52 1.62
C LYS A 78 5.30 -17.59 0.47
N CYS A 79 4.40 -16.74 0.02
CA CYS A 79 4.63 -15.72 -0.98
C CYS A 79 4.13 -14.36 -0.49
N ARG A 80 4.55 -13.30 -1.17
CA ARG A 80 4.14 -11.93 -0.84
C ARG A 80 2.65 -11.74 -1.12
N VAL A 81 1.98 -11.00 -0.24
CA VAL A 81 0.57 -10.64 -0.39
C VAL A 81 0.44 -9.12 -0.41
N LEU A 82 -0.34 -8.60 -1.34
CA LEU A 82 -0.70 -7.19 -1.40
C LEU A 82 -2.23 -7.06 -1.49
N ASP A 83 -2.75 -6.10 -0.79
CA ASP A 83 -4.15 -5.73 -0.88
C ASP A 83 -4.38 -4.67 -1.98
N ARG A 84 -5.66 -4.39 -2.29
CA ARG A 84 -6.04 -3.36 -3.27
C ARG A 84 -5.39 -2.01 -2.98
N THR A 85 -5.31 -1.62 -1.71
CA THR A 85 -4.69 -0.36 -1.29
C THR A 85 -3.20 -0.33 -1.63
N GLY A 86 -2.48 -1.42 -1.37
CA GLY A 86 -1.08 -1.56 -1.74
C GLY A 86 -0.84 -1.39 -3.24
N VAL A 87 -1.65 -2.07 -4.07
CA VAL A 87 -1.56 -1.95 -5.55
C VAL A 87 -1.80 -0.51 -6.01
N ILE A 88 -2.81 0.18 -5.48
CA ILE A 88 -3.10 1.57 -5.81
C ILE A 88 -1.95 2.50 -5.41
N LEU A 89 -1.38 2.30 -4.23
CA LEU A 89 -0.23 3.09 -3.76
C LEU A 89 1.00 2.89 -4.65
N ASP A 90 1.24 1.68 -5.14
CA ASP A 90 2.34 1.40 -6.07
C ASP A 90 2.13 2.09 -7.42
N ILE A 91 0.90 2.08 -7.95
CA ILE A 91 0.56 2.83 -9.18
C ILE A 91 0.80 4.34 -8.98
N PHE A 92 0.39 4.90 -7.85
CA PHE A 92 0.64 6.31 -7.56
C PHE A 92 2.14 6.61 -7.41
N ALA A 93 2.92 5.72 -6.81
CA ALA A 93 4.37 5.88 -6.68
C ALA A 93 5.06 5.93 -8.05
N GLN A 94 4.65 5.07 -8.99
CA GLN A 94 5.18 5.05 -10.34
C GLN A 94 4.79 6.31 -11.15
N ARG A 95 3.59 6.84 -10.92
CA ARG A 95 3.03 7.97 -11.69
C ARG A 95 3.31 9.35 -11.08
N ALA A 96 3.71 9.44 -9.84
CA ALA A 96 3.99 10.72 -9.17
C ALA A 96 5.19 11.43 -9.80
N ARG A 97 4.94 12.54 -10.51
CA ARG A 97 5.97 13.33 -11.19
C ARG A 97 6.41 14.56 -10.39
N THR A 98 5.49 15.21 -9.70
CA THR A 98 5.77 16.42 -8.94
C THR A 98 6.44 16.10 -7.60
N HIS A 99 7.27 17.03 -7.11
CA HIS A 99 7.91 16.88 -5.80
C HIS A 99 6.89 16.67 -4.67
N GLU A 100 5.79 17.45 -4.68
CA GLU A 100 4.71 17.30 -3.70
C GLU A 100 4.00 15.96 -3.84
N GLY A 101 3.64 15.56 -5.08
CA GLY A 101 2.99 14.26 -5.33
C GLY A 101 3.84 13.09 -4.84
N LYS A 102 5.15 13.11 -5.09
CA LYS A 102 6.08 12.09 -4.57
C LYS A 102 6.08 12.04 -3.04
N LEU A 103 6.10 13.20 -2.37
CA LEU A 103 6.03 13.26 -0.92
C LEU A 103 4.70 12.76 -0.37
N GLN A 104 3.58 13.07 -1.01
CA GLN A 104 2.26 12.61 -0.60
C GLN A 104 2.12 11.09 -0.75
N VAL A 105 2.59 10.52 -1.87
CA VAL A 105 2.57 9.07 -2.08
C VAL A 105 3.51 8.36 -1.12
N GLU A 106 4.74 8.88 -0.92
CA GLU A 106 5.67 8.33 0.06
C GLU A 106 5.05 8.32 1.46
N LEU A 107 4.39 9.42 1.86
CA LEU A 107 3.69 9.49 3.14
C LEU A 107 2.62 8.39 3.27
N ALA A 108 1.75 8.27 2.27
CA ALA A 108 0.69 7.27 2.28
C ALA A 108 1.23 5.83 2.32
N GLN A 109 2.31 5.53 1.58
CA GLN A 109 2.98 4.23 1.64
C GLN A 109 3.58 3.96 3.03
N LEU A 110 4.23 4.93 3.64
CA LEU A 110 4.82 4.77 4.98
C LEU A 110 3.74 4.62 6.07
N GLU A 111 2.64 5.35 5.97
CA GLU A 111 1.50 5.21 6.89
C GLU A 111 0.84 3.83 6.73
N HIS A 112 0.61 3.37 5.51
CA HIS A 112 0.10 2.03 5.22
C HIS A 112 1.04 0.95 5.78
N MET A 113 2.34 1.08 5.55
CA MET A 113 3.36 0.17 6.08
C MET A 113 3.42 0.19 7.61
N SER A 114 3.25 1.37 8.24
CA SER A 114 3.30 1.50 9.70
C SER A 114 2.25 0.67 10.41
N THR A 115 1.07 0.51 9.82
CA THR A 115 0.00 -0.33 10.34
C THR A 115 0.31 -1.82 10.25
N ARG A 116 1.23 -2.20 9.36
CA ARG A 116 1.63 -3.58 9.06
C ARG A 116 2.90 -4.02 9.78
N LEU A 117 3.69 -3.09 10.32
CA LEU A 117 4.82 -3.38 11.20
C LEU A 117 4.37 -3.92 12.56
N VAL A 118 3.88 -5.16 12.56
CA VAL A 118 3.50 -5.90 13.76
C VAL A 118 4.52 -7.01 14.00
N ARG A 119 4.77 -7.37 15.26
CA ARG A 119 5.71 -8.43 15.67
C ARG A 119 5.63 -9.66 14.74
N GLY A 120 6.75 -10.03 14.10
CA GLY A 120 6.91 -11.28 13.38
C GLY A 120 6.92 -11.21 11.84
N TRP A 121 7.13 -10.07 11.22
CA TRP A 121 7.40 -9.99 9.77
C TRP A 121 8.83 -10.43 9.48
N THR A 122 8.98 -11.71 9.18
CA THR A 122 10.30 -12.37 8.96
C THR A 122 10.99 -11.95 7.66
N HIS A 123 10.28 -11.37 6.68
CA HIS A 123 10.92 -10.96 5.43
C HIS A 123 11.55 -9.56 5.48
N LEU A 124 11.21 -8.71 6.44
CA LEU A 124 11.99 -7.49 6.72
C LEU A 124 13.39 -7.81 7.26
N GLU A 125 13.55 -8.97 7.89
CA GLU A 125 14.88 -9.44 8.34
C GLU A 125 15.82 -9.84 7.19
N ARG A 126 15.28 -10.14 6.00
CA ARG A 126 16.08 -10.54 4.83
C ARG A 126 16.61 -9.37 4.00
N GLN A 127 16.12 -8.15 4.18
CA GLN A 127 16.76 -6.95 3.63
C GLN A 127 17.97 -6.57 4.49
N LYS A 128 19.01 -7.42 4.48
CA LYS A 128 20.31 -7.14 5.04
C LYS A 128 21.00 -6.03 4.24
N GLY A 129 21.04 -4.85 4.82
CA GLY A 129 21.84 -3.75 4.32
C GLY A 129 21.87 -2.59 5.29
N GLY A 130 22.51 -2.75 6.45
CA GLY A 130 22.64 -1.66 7.41
C GLY A 130 23.21 -2.14 8.73
N ILE A 131 24.53 -2.25 8.80
CA ILE A 131 25.26 -2.50 10.04
C ILE A 131 25.17 -1.25 10.93
N GLY A 132 24.60 -1.43 12.13
CA GLY A 132 24.99 -0.67 13.29
C GLY A 132 24.29 0.64 13.58
N LEU A 133 23.07 0.56 14.11
CA LEU A 133 22.51 1.61 14.98
C LEU A 133 21.53 0.97 15.99
N ARG A 134 21.91 -0.13 16.59
CA ARG A 134 21.18 -0.68 17.76
C ARG A 134 21.70 0.00 19.00
N GLY A 135 20.85 0.80 19.65
CA GLY A 135 21.05 1.13 21.05
C GLY A 135 20.95 -0.13 21.92
N PRO A 136 21.65 -0.24 23.05
CA PRO A 136 21.58 -1.39 23.95
C PRO A 136 20.14 -1.54 24.45
N GLY A 137 19.48 -2.67 24.10
CA GLY A 137 18.12 -3.02 24.51
C GLY A 137 16.98 -2.74 23.53
N GLU A 138 17.23 -2.11 22.38
CA GLU A 138 16.23 -1.88 21.35
C GLU A 138 16.12 -3.07 20.38
N THR A 139 14.91 -3.60 20.16
CA THR A 139 14.68 -4.66 19.18
C THR A 139 14.74 -4.07 17.76
N GLN A 140 15.06 -4.89 16.74
CA GLN A 140 15.06 -4.46 15.34
C GLN A 140 13.73 -3.80 14.95
N LEU A 141 12.62 -4.39 15.39
CA LEU A 141 11.28 -3.87 15.10
C LEU A 141 11.02 -2.49 15.72
N GLU A 142 11.54 -2.22 16.90
CA GLU A 142 11.40 -0.92 17.56
C GLU A 142 12.23 0.14 16.85
N THR A 143 13.42 -0.21 16.43
CA THR A 143 14.27 0.66 15.60
C THR A 143 13.60 0.99 14.28
N ASP A 144 13.07 0.01 13.57
CA ASP A 144 12.38 0.20 12.30
C ASP A 144 11.13 1.09 12.46
N ARG A 145 10.36 0.88 13.52
CA ARG A 145 9.22 1.74 13.86
C ARG A 145 9.63 3.18 14.17
N ARG A 146 10.73 3.37 14.87
CA ARG A 146 11.24 4.70 15.17
C ARG A 146 11.67 5.42 13.90
N LEU A 147 12.46 4.77 13.06
CA LEU A 147 12.92 5.33 11.78
C LEU A 147 11.73 5.68 10.87
N LEU A 148 10.73 4.82 10.80
CA LEU A 148 9.50 5.06 10.03
C LEU A 148 8.76 6.30 10.53
N ARG A 149 8.57 6.43 11.87
CA ARG A 149 7.93 7.63 12.46
C ARG A 149 8.72 8.91 12.21
N GLU A 150 10.04 8.85 12.32
CA GLU A 150 10.91 9.99 12.02
C GLU A 150 10.78 10.40 10.54
N ARG A 151 10.74 9.42 9.63
CA ARG A 151 10.54 9.68 8.21
C ARG A 151 9.19 10.32 7.93
N ILE A 152 8.09 9.78 8.48
CA ILE A 152 6.74 10.34 8.39
C ILE A 152 6.74 11.79 8.89
N LYS A 153 7.31 12.05 10.06
CA LYS A 153 7.41 13.42 10.64
C LYS A 153 8.19 14.38 9.73
N SER A 154 9.27 13.91 9.14
CA SER A 154 10.06 14.70 8.20
C SER A 154 9.27 15.06 6.95
N ILE A 155 8.50 14.11 6.38
CA ILE A 155 7.67 14.34 5.20
C ILE A 155 6.55 15.33 5.52
N HIS A 156 5.86 15.21 6.65
CA HIS A 156 4.85 16.19 7.08
C HIS A 156 5.42 17.61 7.13
N LYS A 157 6.61 17.78 7.70
CA LYS A 157 7.28 19.08 7.75
C LYS A 157 7.58 19.65 6.36
N ARG A 158 7.98 18.79 5.42
CA ARG A 158 8.25 19.20 4.03
C ARG A 158 6.96 19.57 3.29
N LEU A 159 5.90 18.78 3.44
CA LEU A 159 4.59 19.07 2.86
C LEU A 159 4.00 20.38 3.41
N GLU A 160 4.14 20.64 4.69
CA GLU A 160 3.69 21.89 5.29
C GLU A 160 4.44 23.11 4.68
N LYS A 161 5.75 22.99 4.43
CA LYS A 161 6.51 24.02 3.72
C LYS A 161 5.97 24.27 2.30
N VAL A 162 5.71 23.20 1.55
CA VAL A 162 5.12 23.30 0.20
C VAL A 162 3.75 23.98 0.26
N ARG A 163 2.91 23.59 1.21
CA ARG A 163 1.57 24.18 1.42
C ARG A 163 1.65 25.70 1.69
N ARG A 164 2.59 26.13 2.54
CA ARG A 164 2.81 27.56 2.81
C ARG A 164 3.24 28.32 1.56
N GLN A 165 4.17 27.77 0.78
CA GLN A 165 4.61 28.36 -0.48
C GLN A 165 3.46 28.49 -1.50
N ARG A 166 2.63 27.45 -1.64
CA ARG A 166 1.45 27.49 -2.51
C ARG A 166 0.44 28.55 -2.06
N ASN A 167 0.20 28.66 -0.76
CA ASN A 167 -0.72 29.67 -0.21
C ASN A 167 -0.21 31.10 -0.48
N GLN A 168 1.09 31.34 -0.42
CA GLN A 168 1.66 32.64 -0.81
C GLN A 168 1.43 32.93 -2.30
N GLY A 169 1.73 31.98 -3.18
CA GLY A 169 1.47 32.12 -4.61
C GLY A 169 -0.02 32.30 -4.95
N ARG A 170 -0.91 31.61 -4.22
CA ARG A 170 -2.36 31.77 -4.36
C ARG A 170 -2.81 33.18 -4.00
N ARG A 171 -2.33 33.73 -2.87
CA ARG A 171 -2.65 35.11 -2.45
C ARG A 171 -2.17 36.13 -3.48
N ALA A 172 -0.99 35.92 -4.08
CA ALA A 172 -0.49 36.80 -5.14
C ALA A 172 -1.38 36.79 -6.37
N ARG A 173 -1.83 35.62 -6.84
CA ARG A 173 -2.77 35.50 -7.97
C ARG A 173 -4.15 36.10 -7.67
N GLN A 174 -4.66 35.92 -6.46
CA GLN A 174 -5.93 36.52 -6.05
C GLN A 174 -5.87 38.05 -6.04
N ARG A 175 -4.74 38.64 -5.63
CA ARG A 175 -4.54 40.11 -5.67
C ARG A 175 -4.44 40.65 -7.11
N ALA A 176 -3.93 39.82 -8.03
CA ALA A 176 -3.82 40.16 -9.45
C ALA A 176 -5.09 39.84 -10.25
N ASP A 177 -6.19 39.45 -9.58
CA ASP A 177 -7.47 39.09 -10.17
C ASP A 177 -7.40 38.07 -11.30
N ILE A 178 -6.51 37.09 -11.17
CA ILE A 178 -6.31 36.01 -12.16
C ILE A 178 -7.41 34.96 -11.98
N PRO A 179 -8.20 34.68 -13.02
CA PRO A 179 -9.26 33.66 -12.94
C PRO A 179 -8.69 32.28 -12.57
N THR A 180 -9.38 31.56 -11.69
CA THR A 180 -8.99 30.23 -11.25
C THR A 180 -9.97 29.19 -11.84
N VAL A 181 -9.46 28.23 -12.58
CA VAL A 181 -10.21 27.09 -13.11
C VAL A 181 -9.80 25.83 -12.38
N SER A 182 -10.78 25.05 -11.91
CA SER A 182 -10.56 23.74 -11.31
C SER A 182 -10.98 22.64 -12.27
N LEU A 183 -10.08 21.68 -12.49
CA LEU A 183 -10.41 20.44 -13.17
C LEU A 183 -10.80 19.41 -12.11
N VAL A 184 -11.96 18.82 -12.26
CA VAL A 184 -12.50 17.80 -11.33
C VAL A 184 -12.74 16.53 -12.11
N GLY A 185 -12.33 15.39 -11.55
CA GLY A 185 -12.51 14.10 -12.17
C GLY A 185 -12.75 12.99 -11.12
N TYR A 186 -13.07 11.81 -11.61
CA TYR A 186 -13.41 10.65 -10.78
C TYR A 186 -12.29 10.24 -9.80
N THR A 187 -11.03 10.45 -10.17
CA THR A 187 -9.83 10.04 -9.41
C THR A 187 -9.02 11.19 -8.83
N ASN A 188 -9.62 12.34 -8.66
CA ASN A 188 -8.95 13.53 -8.10
C ASN A 188 -9.16 13.65 -6.60
#